data_554626f29467e3a96236c61aab6ab641
#
_entry.id   554626f29467e3a96236c61aab6ab641
#
_cell.length_a   1.000
_cell.length_b   1.000
_cell.length_c   1.000
_cell.angle_alpha   90.00
_cell.angle_beta   90.00
_cell.angle_gamma   90.00
#
_symmetry.space_group_name_H-M   'P 1'
#
loop_
_entity.id
_entity.type
_entity.pdbx_description
1 polymer ?
#
loop_
_entity_poly.entity_id
_entity_poly.type
_entity_poly.pdbx_seq_one_letter_code
_entity_poly.pdbx_strand_id
1 'polypeptide(L)'
;MQRRKFLQQSVLASAGVLAGGSVVAAAAGSAGGLGAEFPVVRIAEAKRKFKSQAVEKIVREVRQNIGNKEIGWLFENCFPNTLDTTVDFELADGKPDTYVITGDIDAMWLRDSSAQVWPYLSLCKDDKDLQQLIRGVIHRQAKCILKDPYANAFYKDESKISEWKATDLTDMKPGIHERKWEIDSLCYPIRLGHGYWQITGDKSPFDEQWLAAMKTVLETFKTQQRKESDGPYSFQRKTSFATDSVPLRGYGYPTKKVGLIHSMFRPSDDATIYPFLIPSNLFALSSLRNLRTMLQALSIGKDLDGLAFALENDVNNALLEHAIVNHPIYGEVFAYEADGFGNHTFMDDANVPSLLALPYLQSPHYSGDLSVLHPEKRGYTVYQNTRRMLLSENNPFYFKGKAGEGIGGPHAGLNMIWPLSIIIRGLTSHDSQEVAFCLKLLQNSHAGKGFMHESFHKDDVNKFSRPWFAWANTLFGEFVLKTYKTQPALLS
;
A
#
# COMPACT_ATOMS: atom_id res chain seq x y z
N MET A 1 -7.15 19.29 -15.01
CA MET A 1 -7.54 18.93 -16.38
C MET A 1 -6.90 17.63 -16.87
N GLN A 2 -5.61 17.36 -16.58
CA GLN A 2 -4.89 16.17 -17.04
C GLN A 2 -5.36 14.84 -16.41
N ARG A 3 -5.67 14.77 -15.10
CA ARG A 3 -6.25 13.55 -14.48
C ARG A 3 -7.58 13.13 -15.13
N ARG A 4 -8.47 14.10 -15.43
CA ARG A 4 -9.70 13.80 -16.19
C ARG A 4 -9.42 13.43 -17.65
N LYS A 5 -8.41 14.01 -18.30
CA LYS A 5 -7.99 13.61 -19.65
C LYS A 5 -7.39 12.21 -19.64
N PHE A 6 -6.60 11.84 -18.61
CA PHE A 6 -6.07 10.49 -18.45
C PHE A 6 -7.20 9.47 -18.22
N LEU A 7 -8.14 9.74 -17.32
CA LEU A 7 -9.32 8.90 -17.10
C LEU A 7 -10.25 8.87 -18.33
N GLN A 8 -10.40 9.99 -19.07
CA GLN A 8 -11.17 10.04 -20.33
C GLN A 8 -10.45 9.39 -21.50
N GLN A 9 -9.13 9.45 -21.57
CA GLN A 9 -8.35 8.77 -22.62
C GLN A 9 -8.33 7.25 -22.41
N SER A 10 -8.36 6.76 -21.18
CA SER A 10 -8.54 5.33 -20.90
C SER A 10 -9.91 4.81 -21.32
N VAL A 11 -10.94 5.65 -21.24
CA VAL A 11 -12.31 5.33 -21.72
C VAL A 11 -12.42 5.49 -23.25
N LEU A 12 -11.68 6.42 -23.86
CA LEU A 12 -11.72 6.65 -25.32
C LEU A 12 -10.81 5.69 -26.10
N ALA A 13 -9.74 5.15 -25.51
CA ALA A 13 -8.91 4.13 -26.14
C ALA A 13 -9.65 2.79 -26.30
N SER A 14 -10.68 2.53 -25.50
CA SER A 14 -11.56 1.35 -25.67
C SER A 14 -12.68 1.54 -26.70
N ALA A 15 -12.93 2.77 -27.17
CA ALA A 15 -13.97 3.06 -28.16
C ALA A 15 -13.44 3.27 -29.58
N GLY A 16 -12.12 3.32 -29.78
CA GLY A 16 -11.46 3.69 -31.04
C GLY A 16 -11.02 2.54 -31.95
N VAL A 17 -11.33 1.28 -31.65
CA VAL A 17 -10.93 0.11 -32.47
C VAL A 17 -12.15 -0.67 -33.00
N LEU A 18 -13.14 0.03 -33.48
CA LEU A 18 -14.23 -0.58 -34.27
C LEU A 18 -14.49 0.22 -35.54
N ALA A 19 -13.52 0.26 -36.45
CA ALA A 19 -13.76 0.56 -37.87
C ALA A 19 -12.62 0.03 -38.74
N GLY A 20 -12.88 -1.08 -39.42
CA GLY A 20 -12.23 -1.44 -40.66
C GLY A 20 -11.05 -2.42 -40.56
N GLY A 21 -11.36 -3.72 -40.68
CA GLY A 21 -10.38 -4.75 -40.97
C GLY A 21 -11.01 -6.13 -40.95
N SER A 22 -11.47 -6.63 -42.10
CA SER A 22 -11.89 -8.02 -42.30
C SER A 22 -10.74 -8.96 -41.94
N VAL A 23 -10.83 -9.68 -40.84
CA VAL A 23 -9.91 -10.78 -40.49
C VAL A 23 -10.58 -12.09 -40.85
N VAL A 24 -9.98 -12.74 -41.84
CA VAL A 24 -10.29 -14.11 -42.26
C VAL A 24 -10.12 -15.04 -41.08
N ALA A 25 -11.21 -15.72 -40.68
CA ALA A 25 -11.19 -16.78 -39.69
C ALA A 25 -10.45 -18.00 -40.27
N ALA A 26 -9.22 -18.23 -39.84
CA ALA A 26 -8.55 -19.49 -39.99
C ALA A 26 -9.07 -20.46 -38.92
N ALA A 27 -9.84 -21.44 -39.34
CA ALA A 27 -10.26 -22.58 -38.54
C ALA A 27 -9.03 -23.41 -38.15
N ALA A 28 -8.59 -23.33 -36.89
CA ALA A 28 -7.65 -24.25 -36.32
C ALA A 28 -8.42 -25.39 -35.63
N GLY A 29 -8.08 -26.59 -36.07
CA GLY A 29 -8.76 -27.84 -35.70
C GLY A 29 -8.74 -28.10 -34.18
N SER A 30 -9.82 -28.72 -33.77
CA SER A 30 -10.08 -29.26 -32.46
C SER A 30 -9.07 -30.35 -32.05
N ALA A 31 -8.17 -30.00 -31.12
CA ALA A 31 -7.57 -30.98 -30.24
C ALA A 31 -8.32 -30.89 -28.91
N GLY A 32 -9.05 -31.94 -28.55
CA GLY A 32 -9.86 -32.02 -27.35
C GLY A 32 -8.99 -32.00 -26.08
N GLY A 33 -8.91 -30.84 -25.44
CA GLY A 33 -8.51 -30.69 -24.06
C GLY A 33 -9.68 -30.08 -23.32
N LEU A 34 -10.05 -30.62 -22.17
CA LEU A 34 -11.08 -30.13 -21.26
C LEU A 34 -10.97 -28.61 -21.12
N GLY A 35 -11.96 -27.89 -21.65
CA GLY A 35 -11.90 -26.47 -21.96
C GLY A 35 -11.50 -25.58 -20.78
N ALA A 36 -10.65 -24.62 -21.05
CA ALA A 36 -10.36 -23.52 -20.13
C ALA A 36 -11.65 -22.74 -19.90
N GLU A 37 -12.23 -22.88 -18.71
CA GLU A 37 -13.45 -22.18 -18.29
C GLU A 37 -13.25 -20.67 -18.25
N PHE A 38 -11.98 -20.21 -18.12
CA PHE A 38 -11.56 -18.80 -18.03
C PHE A 38 -10.49 -18.45 -19.06
N PRO A 39 -10.50 -17.20 -19.58
CA PRO A 39 -9.50 -16.75 -20.56
C PRO A 39 -8.08 -16.71 -19.98
N VAL A 40 -7.09 -16.94 -20.84
CA VAL A 40 -5.66 -16.74 -20.46
C VAL A 40 -5.36 -15.23 -20.54
N VAL A 41 -5.20 -14.60 -19.37
CA VAL A 41 -4.91 -13.17 -19.25
C VAL A 41 -3.52 -12.89 -18.64
N ARG A 42 -2.93 -13.87 -17.93
CA ARG A 42 -1.58 -13.77 -17.44
C ARG A 42 -0.59 -13.66 -18.61
N ILE A 43 0.36 -12.73 -18.52
CA ILE A 43 1.35 -12.50 -19.56
C ILE A 43 2.15 -13.79 -19.86
N ALA A 44 2.43 -14.02 -21.16
CA ALA A 44 3.19 -15.19 -21.61
C ALA A 44 4.57 -15.24 -20.93
N GLU A 45 4.99 -16.44 -20.56
CA GLU A 45 6.21 -16.70 -19.78
C GLU A 45 7.47 -16.00 -20.32
N ALA A 46 7.63 -15.99 -21.64
CA ALA A 46 8.77 -15.35 -22.30
C ALA A 46 8.81 -13.81 -22.16
N LYS A 47 7.69 -13.20 -21.75
CA LYS A 47 7.56 -11.73 -21.57
C LYS A 47 7.61 -11.31 -20.09
N ARG A 48 7.67 -12.27 -19.17
CA ARG A 48 7.72 -11.97 -17.74
C ARG A 48 9.06 -11.33 -17.37
N LYS A 49 8.99 -10.31 -16.52
CA LYS A 49 10.16 -9.54 -16.09
C LYS A 49 11.07 -10.33 -15.15
N PHE A 50 10.46 -11.10 -14.25
CA PHE A 50 11.17 -11.94 -13.29
C PHE A 50 10.44 -13.25 -13.05
N LYS A 51 11.18 -14.33 -12.85
CA LYS A 51 10.65 -15.66 -12.57
C LYS A 51 11.18 -16.17 -11.22
N SER A 52 10.28 -16.45 -10.30
CA SER A 52 10.58 -17.10 -9.03
C SER A 52 10.06 -18.53 -9.06
N GLN A 53 10.94 -19.50 -8.83
CA GLN A 53 10.54 -20.92 -8.78
C GLN A 53 9.59 -21.20 -7.63
N ALA A 54 9.79 -20.53 -6.48
CA ALA A 54 8.92 -20.67 -5.31
C ALA A 54 7.52 -20.11 -5.57
N VAL A 55 7.43 -18.94 -6.24
CA VAL A 55 6.13 -18.33 -6.61
C VAL A 55 5.40 -19.22 -7.63
N GLU A 56 6.07 -19.69 -8.67
CA GLU A 56 5.46 -20.58 -9.67
C GLU A 56 4.99 -21.92 -9.05
N LYS A 57 5.73 -22.45 -8.08
CA LYS A 57 5.34 -23.65 -7.34
C LYS A 57 4.05 -23.43 -6.57
N ILE A 58 3.95 -22.34 -5.78
CA ILE A 58 2.76 -22.06 -4.97
C ILE A 58 1.54 -21.70 -5.84
N VAL A 59 1.74 -21.04 -6.98
CA VAL A 59 0.68 -20.76 -7.95
C VAL A 59 0.07 -22.06 -8.45
N ARG A 60 0.91 -23.03 -8.88
CA ARG A 60 0.44 -24.34 -9.33
C ARG A 60 -0.28 -25.11 -8.22
N GLU A 61 0.30 -25.12 -7.01
CA GLU A 61 -0.25 -25.81 -5.85
C GLU A 61 -1.65 -25.31 -5.51
N VAL A 62 -1.81 -24.01 -5.34
CA VAL A 62 -3.11 -23.38 -5.02
C VAL A 62 -4.11 -23.65 -6.14
N ARG A 63 -3.71 -23.43 -7.41
CA ARG A 63 -4.58 -23.65 -8.59
C ARG A 63 -5.13 -25.07 -8.68
N GLN A 64 -4.33 -26.06 -8.30
CA GLN A 64 -4.70 -27.47 -8.35
C GLN A 64 -5.61 -27.91 -7.19
N ASN A 65 -5.39 -27.33 -6.00
CA ASN A 65 -5.99 -27.84 -4.75
C ASN A 65 -7.26 -27.09 -4.31
N ILE A 66 -7.54 -25.89 -4.84
CA ILE A 66 -8.79 -25.17 -4.48
C ILE A 66 -9.94 -25.58 -5.37
N GLY A 67 -11.14 -25.72 -4.75
CA GLY A 67 -12.37 -26.10 -5.46
C GLY A 67 -12.92 -24.95 -6.31
N ASN A 68 -12.87 -23.72 -5.80
CA ASN A 68 -13.33 -22.53 -6.50
C ASN A 68 -12.39 -22.17 -7.67
N LYS A 69 -12.76 -22.60 -8.88
CA LYS A 69 -11.93 -22.45 -10.08
C LYS A 69 -11.69 -20.98 -10.47
N GLU A 70 -12.64 -20.09 -10.21
CA GLU A 70 -12.50 -18.66 -10.51
C GLU A 70 -11.53 -17.97 -9.56
N ILE A 71 -11.60 -18.25 -8.26
CA ILE A 71 -10.59 -17.76 -7.29
C ILE A 71 -9.20 -18.29 -7.64
N GLY A 72 -9.11 -19.57 -8.08
CA GLY A 72 -7.84 -20.14 -8.54
C GLY A 72 -7.26 -19.42 -9.75
N TRP A 73 -8.10 -19.11 -10.72
CA TRP A 73 -7.72 -18.34 -11.90
C TRP A 73 -7.31 -16.91 -11.55
N LEU A 74 -8.06 -16.22 -10.67
CA LEU A 74 -7.69 -14.90 -10.19
C LEU A 74 -6.35 -14.93 -9.43
N PHE A 75 -6.11 -15.94 -8.60
CA PHE A 75 -4.86 -16.10 -7.88
C PHE A 75 -3.67 -16.30 -8.82
N GLU A 76 -3.81 -17.14 -9.86
CA GLU A 76 -2.78 -17.36 -10.87
C GLU A 76 -2.38 -16.09 -11.61
N ASN A 77 -3.34 -15.19 -11.84
CA ASN A 77 -3.08 -13.90 -12.51
C ASN A 77 -2.54 -12.83 -11.54
N CYS A 78 -3.15 -12.72 -10.37
CA CYS A 78 -2.91 -11.62 -9.44
C CYS A 78 -1.64 -11.83 -8.60
N PHE A 79 -1.44 -13.03 -8.03
CA PHE A 79 -0.32 -13.26 -7.10
C PHE A 79 1.04 -13.00 -7.73
N PRO A 80 1.37 -13.48 -8.94
CA PRO A 80 2.67 -13.23 -9.57
C PRO A 80 2.74 -11.89 -10.33
N ASN A 81 1.67 -11.10 -10.40
CA ASN A 81 1.55 -9.95 -11.30
C ASN A 81 2.70 -8.94 -11.16
N THR A 82 3.14 -8.64 -9.94
CA THR A 82 4.28 -7.73 -9.70
C THR A 82 5.56 -8.27 -10.33
N LEU A 83 5.88 -9.54 -10.12
CA LEU A 83 7.08 -10.16 -10.70
C LEU A 83 6.99 -10.27 -12.22
N ASP A 84 5.80 -10.56 -12.72
CA ASP A 84 5.57 -10.71 -14.14
C ASP A 84 5.73 -9.39 -14.92
N THR A 85 5.35 -8.22 -14.32
CA THR A 85 5.09 -7.02 -15.12
C THR A 85 5.75 -5.74 -14.62
N THR A 86 6.03 -5.60 -13.30
CA THR A 86 6.37 -4.29 -12.71
C THR A 86 7.79 -4.17 -12.19
N VAL A 87 8.52 -5.26 -12.07
CA VAL A 87 9.89 -5.25 -11.56
C VAL A 87 10.91 -5.06 -12.69
N ASP A 88 11.98 -4.34 -12.38
CA ASP A 88 13.17 -4.22 -13.21
C ASP A 88 14.39 -4.47 -12.30
N PHE A 89 14.91 -5.69 -12.35
CA PHE A 89 16.01 -6.17 -11.51
C PHE A 89 17.32 -6.17 -12.28
N GLU A 90 18.36 -5.63 -11.66
CA GLU A 90 19.72 -5.62 -12.19
C GLU A 90 20.77 -5.73 -11.07
N LEU A 91 22.02 -6.02 -11.44
CA LEU A 91 23.17 -5.87 -10.55
C LEU A 91 23.87 -4.55 -10.91
N ALA A 92 23.71 -3.52 -10.08
CA ALA A 92 24.38 -2.24 -10.20
C ALA A 92 25.66 -2.26 -9.33
N ASP A 93 26.83 -2.15 -9.95
CA ASP A 93 28.13 -2.23 -9.27
C ASP A 93 28.29 -3.50 -8.41
N GLY A 94 27.74 -4.62 -8.89
CA GLY A 94 27.77 -5.91 -8.19
C GLY A 94 26.78 -6.05 -7.03
N LYS A 95 25.95 -5.03 -6.76
CA LYS A 95 24.88 -5.07 -5.75
C LYS A 95 23.51 -5.22 -6.43
N PRO A 96 22.59 -5.99 -5.85
CA PRO A 96 21.20 -6.04 -6.30
C PRO A 96 20.57 -4.67 -6.26
N ASP A 97 19.86 -4.33 -7.33
CA ASP A 97 19.06 -3.13 -7.45
C ASP A 97 17.74 -3.48 -8.15
N THR A 98 16.61 -3.15 -7.54
CA THR A 98 15.29 -3.48 -8.08
C THR A 98 14.39 -2.26 -8.09
N TYR A 99 14.03 -1.82 -9.27
CA TYR A 99 13.04 -0.79 -9.48
C TYR A 99 11.67 -1.45 -9.67
N VAL A 100 10.65 -0.95 -8.97
CA VAL A 100 9.29 -1.52 -8.97
C VAL A 100 8.28 -0.43 -9.27
N ILE A 101 7.65 -0.49 -10.43
CA ILE A 101 6.59 0.46 -10.80
C ILE A 101 5.23 0.05 -10.22
N THR A 102 4.31 1.01 -10.09
CA THR A 102 2.98 0.75 -9.50
C THR A 102 1.96 0.14 -10.49
N GLY A 103 2.40 -0.33 -11.65
CA GLY A 103 1.55 -0.94 -12.67
C GLY A 103 1.71 -0.25 -14.01
N ASP A 104 0.76 0.62 -14.36
CA ASP A 104 0.74 1.37 -15.62
C ASP A 104 1.44 2.74 -15.57
N ILE A 105 1.96 3.15 -14.41
CA ILE A 105 2.73 4.39 -14.22
C ILE A 105 4.20 4.03 -14.06
N ASP A 106 5.06 4.59 -14.93
CA ASP A 106 6.53 4.41 -14.90
C ASP A 106 7.15 5.25 -13.78
N ALA A 107 6.81 4.92 -12.55
CA ALA A 107 7.38 5.49 -11.34
C ALA A 107 7.29 4.51 -10.17
N MET A 108 8.27 4.57 -9.26
CA MET A 108 8.38 3.75 -8.06
C MET A 108 7.96 4.55 -6.84
N TRP A 109 6.78 4.26 -6.28
CA TRP A 109 6.39 4.70 -4.94
C TRP A 109 7.09 3.86 -3.88
N LEU A 110 7.56 4.49 -2.80
CA LEU A 110 8.17 3.77 -1.67
C LEU A 110 7.15 2.84 -0.99
N ARG A 111 5.93 3.28 -0.83
CA ARG A 111 4.79 2.50 -0.33
C ARG A 111 4.51 1.29 -1.21
N ASP A 112 4.17 1.54 -2.49
CA ASP A 112 3.74 0.50 -3.44
C ASP A 112 4.83 -0.55 -3.65
N SER A 113 6.07 -0.15 -3.86
CA SER A 113 7.18 -1.07 -4.07
C SER A 113 7.40 -2.04 -2.90
N SER A 114 7.20 -1.58 -1.66
CA SER A 114 7.24 -2.44 -0.48
C SER A 114 6.04 -3.38 -0.41
N ALA A 115 4.83 -2.82 -0.59
CA ALA A 115 3.58 -3.56 -0.46
C ALA A 115 3.42 -4.64 -1.53
N GLN A 116 3.85 -4.34 -2.78
CA GLN A 116 3.78 -5.26 -3.90
C GLN A 116 4.69 -6.50 -3.74
N VAL A 117 5.85 -6.36 -3.07
CA VAL A 117 6.77 -7.48 -2.86
C VAL A 117 6.59 -8.17 -1.51
N TRP A 118 5.87 -7.55 -0.58
CA TRP A 118 5.65 -8.06 0.77
C TRP A 118 5.12 -9.50 0.81
N PRO A 119 4.12 -9.92 0.01
CA PRO A 119 3.55 -11.26 0.05
C PRO A 119 4.56 -12.37 -0.31
N TYR A 120 5.63 -12.03 -1.03
CA TYR A 120 6.66 -13.00 -1.43
C TYR A 120 7.72 -13.27 -0.36
N LEU A 121 7.79 -12.46 0.71
CA LEU A 121 8.79 -12.63 1.77
C LEU A 121 8.81 -14.05 2.33
N SER A 122 7.63 -14.65 2.55
CA SER A 122 7.53 -16.01 3.09
C SER A 122 8.17 -17.09 2.20
N LEU A 123 8.39 -16.80 0.93
CA LEU A 123 8.97 -17.69 -0.07
C LEU A 123 10.48 -17.49 -0.25
N CYS A 124 11.05 -16.42 0.31
CA CYS A 124 12.47 -16.09 0.16
C CYS A 124 13.44 -17.12 0.72
N LYS A 125 13.03 -17.93 1.72
CA LYS A 125 13.91 -18.97 2.27
C LYS A 125 14.30 -20.01 1.23
N ASP A 126 13.40 -20.31 0.32
CA ASP A 126 13.52 -21.40 -0.65
C ASP A 126 13.89 -20.90 -2.06
N ASP A 127 14.06 -19.57 -2.25
CA ASP A 127 14.33 -18.97 -3.55
C ASP A 127 15.37 -17.84 -3.45
N LYS A 128 16.60 -18.16 -3.87
CA LYS A 128 17.73 -17.21 -3.79
C LYS A 128 17.61 -16.05 -4.77
N ASP A 129 17.02 -16.27 -5.93
CA ASP A 129 16.81 -15.22 -6.92
C ASP A 129 15.77 -14.22 -6.39
N LEU A 130 14.71 -14.72 -5.76
CA LEU A 130 13.71 -13.87 -5.08
C LEU A 130 14.32 -13.08 -3.91
N GLN A 131 15.25 -13.68 -3.14
CA GLN A 131 16.02 -12.95 -2.13
C GLN A 131 16.81 -11.80 -2.75
N GLN A 132 17.49 -12.03 -3.88
CA GLN A 132 18.26 -10.99 -4.59
C GLN A 132 17.34 -9.84 -5.03
N LEU A 133 16.18 -10.18 -5.61
CA LEU A 133 15.20 -9.19 -6.03
C LEU A 133 14.77 -8.30 -4.85
N ILE A 134 14.39 -8.89 -3.71
CA ILE A 134 13.93 -8.11 -2.54
C ILE A 134 15.06 -7.30 -1.91
N ARG A 135 16.28 -7.82 -1.86
CA ARG A 135 17.48 -7.06 -1.48
C ARG A 135 17.64 -5.83 -2.36
N GLY A 136 17.45 -6.02 -3.67
CA GLY A 136 17.48 -4.91 -4.63
C GLY A 136 16.44 -3.83 -4.35
N VAL A 137 15.22 -4.20 -3.94
CA VAL A 137 14.20 -3.23 -3.52
C VAL A 137 14.66 -2.43 -2.29
N ILE A 138 15.20 -3.11 -1.27
CA ILE A 138 15.72 -2.45 -0.05
C ILE A 138 16.84 -1.44 -0.39
N HIS A 139 17.79 -1.84 -1.25
CA HIS A 139 18.88 -0.94 -1.69
C HIS A 139 18.33 0.26 -2.48
N ARG A 140 17.41 0.03 -3.43
CA ARG A 140 16.80 1.10 -4.23
C ARG A 140 16.03 2.09 -3.34
N GLN A 141 15.28 1.61 -2.37
CA GLN A 141 14.55 2.46 -1.44
C GLN A 141 15.49 3.31 -0.59
N ALA A 142 16.61 2.76 -0.14
CA ALA A 142 17.62 3.54 0.57
C ALA A 142 18.20 4.68 -0.30
N LYS A 143 18.49 4.44 -1.58
CA LYS A 143 18.90 5.47 -2.55
C LYS A 143 17.84 6.55 -2.71
N CYS A 144 16.57 6.17 -2.86
CA CYS A 144 15.45 7.09 -3.00
C CYS A 144 15.30 8.00 -1.78
N ILE A 145 15.34 7.44 -0.56
CA ILE A 145 15.26 8.20 0.70
C ILE A 145 16.40 9.20 0.82
N LEU A 146 17.63 8.81 0.50
CA LEU A 146 18.80 9.70 0.54
C LEU A 146 18.73 10.81 -0.51
N LYS A 147 18.06 10.57 -1.63
CA LYS A 147 17.83 11.57 -2.67
C LYS A 147 16.86 12.66 -2.21
N ASP A 148 15.70 12.27 -1.68
CA ASP A 148 14.72 13.19 -1.08
C ASP A 148 13.72 12.43 -0.18
N PRO A 149 13.78 12.58 1.15
CA PRO A 149 12.89 11.89 2.07
C PRO A 149 11.44 12.41 2.04
N TYR A 150 11.18 13.54 1.39
CA TYR A 150 9.85 14.11 1.23
C TYR A 150 9.14 13.67 -0.05
N ALA A 151 9.85 12.99 -0.96
CA ALA A 151 9.26 12.46 -2.18
C ALA A 151 8.64 11.07 -1.94
N ASN A 152 7.44 10.86 -2.46
CA ASN A 152 6.75 9.57 -2.40
C ASN A 152 7.07 8.69 -3.61
N ALA A 153 7.39 9.28 -4.79
CA ALA A 153 7.60 8.53 -6.03
C ALA A 153 8.83 9.00 -6.83
N PHE A 154 9.53 8.03 -7.43
CA PHE A 154 10.82 8.23 -8.09
C PHE A 154 10.85 7.57 -9.47
N TYR A 155 11.63 8.14 -10.39
CA TYR A 155 11.98 7.51 -11.66
C TYR A 155 13.23 6.61 -11.52
N LYS A 156 13.35 5.61 -12.41
CA LYS A 156 14.59 4.85 -12.56
C LYS A 156 15.71 5.73 -13.11
N ASP A 157 15.40 6.55 -14.12
CA ASP A 157 16.31 7.55 -14.66
C ASP A 157 16.39 8.77 -13.74
N GLU A 158 17.55 8.95 -13.12
CA GLU A 158 17.81 10.03 -12.16
C GLU A 158 17.87 11.43 -12.80
N SER A 159 17.97 11.52 -14.12
CA SER A 159 17.97 12.78 -14.88
C SER A 159 16.57 13.20 -15.34
N LYS A 160 15.59 12.28 -15.31
CA LYS A 160 14.24 12.52 -15.80
C LYS A 160 13.52 13.61 -15.03
N ILE A 161 12.96 14.56 -15.75
CA ILE A 161 12.18 15.66 -15.16
C ILE A 161 10.71 15.23 -15.07
N SER A 162 10.11 15.47 -13.91
CA SER A 162 8.70 15.19 -13.67
C SER A 162 7.79 16.03 -14.57
N GLU A 163 6.73 15.41 -15.06
CA GLU A 163 5.60 16.09 -15.72
C GLU A 163 4.90 17.09 -14.79
N TRP A 164 4.97 16.89 -13.48
CA TRP A 164 4.41 17.78 -12.46
C TRP A 164 5.28 19.03 -12.20
N LYS A 165 6.51 19.09 -12.71
CA LYS A 165 7.44 20.21 -12.47
C LYS A 165 6.85 21.59 -12.77
N ALA A 166 5.97 21.68 -13.77
CA ALA A 166 5.34 22.94 -14.17
C ALA A 166 4.16 23.36 -13.27
N THR A 167 3.56 22.42 -12.56
CA THR A 167 2.35 22.63 -11.74
C THR A 167 2.62 22.59 -10.25
N ASP A 168 3.63 21.83 -9.81
CA ASP A 168 3.93 21.65 -8.40
C ASP A 168 4.87 22.76 -7.89
N LEU A 169 4.44 23.42 -6.83
CA LEU A 169 5.19 24.44 -6.12
C LEU A 169 5.83 23.76 -4.89
N THR A 170 6.93 23.07 -5.13
CA THR A 170 7.77 22.38 -4.15
C THR A 170 9.19 22.27 -4.72
N ASP A 171 10.19 21.88 -3.90
CA ASP A 171 11.57 21.69 -4.35
C ASP A 171 11.74 20.40 -5.16
N MET A 172 11.19 20.40 -6.39
CA MET A 172 11.18 19.25 -7.29
C MET A 172 12.54 19.06 -7.98
N LYS A 173 13.24 17.98 -7.64
CA LYS A 173 14.55 17.60 -8.22
C LYS A 173 14.39 16.64 -9.40
N PRO A 174 15.37 16.55 -10.33
CA PRO A 174 15.41 15.50 -11.34
C PRO A 174 15.39 14.09 -10.69
N GLY A 175 14.80 13.12 -11.39
CA GLY A 175 14.65 11.75 -10.89
C GLY A 175 13.52 11.56 -9.87
N ILE A 176 12.83 12.62 -9.46
CA ILE A 176 11.63 12.56 -8.63
C ILE A 176 10.41 12.65 -9.54
N HIS A 177 9.48 11.69 -9.42
CA HIS A 177 8.21 11.74 -10.12
C HIS A 177 7.21 12.63 -9.39
N GLU A 178 7.01 12.42 -8.07
CA GLU A 178 6.10 13.20 -7.23
C GLU A 178 6.72 13.46 -5.85
N ARG A 179 6.52 14.66 -5.30
CA ARG A 179 7.09 15.08 -4.02
C ARG A 179 5.99 15.38 -3.01
N LYS A 180 5.09 14.45 -2.80
CA LYS A 180 4.06 14.50 -1.77
C LYS A 180 4.59 13.87 -0.48
N TRP A 181 4.64 14.64 0.60
CA TRP A 181 5.10 14.15 1.89
C TRP A 181 4.02 13.30 2.56
N GLU A 182 4.35 12.04 2.75
CA GLU A 182 3.55 11.01 3.39
C GLU A 182 4.41 10.28 4.42
N ILE A 183 3.95 10.14 5.66
CA ILE A 183 4.69 9.43 6.72
C ILE A 183 4.97 7.98 6.31
N ASP A 184 3.97 7.33 5.73
CA ASP A 184 4.04 5.92 5.36
C ASP A 184 5.09 5.62 4.28
N SER A 185 5.37 6.55 3.39
CA SER A 185 6.44 6.42 2.40
C SER A 185 7.80 6.10 3.03
N LEU A 186 8.07 6.56 4.26
CA LEU A 186 9.28 6.22 5.01
C LEU A 186 9.10 5.02 5.96
N CYS A 187 7.88 4.65 6.31
CA CYS A 187 7.58 3.49 7.16
C CYS A 187 7.68 2.17 6.39
N TYR A 188 7.22 2.14 5.16
CA TYR A 188 7.18 0.93 4.33
C TYR A 188 8.57 0.31 4.08
N PRO A 189 9.64 1.08 3.76
CA PRO A 189 11.00 0.56 3.65
C PRO A 189 11.51 -0.08 4.94
N ILE A 190 11.19 0.47 6.10
CA ILE A 190 11.54 -0.11 7.40
C ILE A 190 10.81 -1.45 7.59
N ARG A 191 9.49 -1.46 7.32
CA ARG A 191 8.67 -2.68 7.41
C ARG A 191 9.21 -3.78 6.50
N LEU A 192 9.54 -3.45 5.25
CA LEU A 192 10.10 -4.41 4.29
C LEU A 192 11.43 -4.96 4.77
N GLY A 193 12.36 -4.09 5.17
CA GLY A 193 13.68 -4.48 5.69
C GLY A 193 13.56 -5.39 6.92
N HIS A 194 12.72 -5.02 7.88
CA HIS A 194 12.46 -5.83 9.08
C HIS A 194 11.88 -7.20 8.72
N GLY A 195 10.84 -7.26 7.89
CA GLY A 195 10.21 -8.51 7.47
C GLY A 195 11.18 -9.42 6.70
N TYR A 196 11.96 -8.85 5.81
CA TYR A 196 13.01 -9.59 5.08
C TYR A 196 14.04 -10.21 6.03
N TRP A 197 14.60 -9.41 6.95
CA TRP A 197 15.55 -9.90 7.93
C TRP A 197 14.96 -10.99 8.85
N GLN A 198 13.76 -10.79 9.35
CA GLN A 198 13.08 -11.76 10.23
C GLN A 198 12.90 -13.12 9.54
N ILE A 199 12.57 -13.11 8.25
CA ILE A 199 12.30 -14.34 7.49
C ILE A 199 13.59 -15.01 7.05
N THR A 200 14.56 -14.25 6.55
CA THR A 200 15.77 -14.82 5.89
C THR A 200 16.99 -14.91 6.81
N GLY A 201 17.06 -14.09 7.87
CA GLY A 201 18.26 -13.90 8.67
C GLY A 201 19.38 -13.15 7.95
N ASP A 202 19.19 -12.76 6.69
CA ASP A 202 20.20 -12.09 5.88
C ASP A 202 20.39 -10.63 6.33
N LYS A 203 21.61 -10.29 6.68
CA LYS A 203 22.03 -8.96 7.15
C LYS A 203 22.64 -8.10 6.06
N SER A 204 22.91 -8.67 4.90
CA SER A 204 23.71 -8.04 3.85
C SER A 204 23.12 -6.73 3.26
N PRO A 205 21.79 -6.49 3.22
CA PRO A 205 21.28 -5.23 2.71
C PRO A 205 21.36 -4.07 3.72
N PHE A 206 21.72 -4.32 4.98
CA PHE A 206 21.74 -3.30 6.04
C PHE A 206 23.15 -2.71 6.22
N ASP A 207 23.66 -2.18 5.12
CA ASP A 207 24.98 -1.57 5.01
C ASP A 207 24.98 -0.09 5.44
N GLU A 208 26.12 0.60 5.25
CA GLU A 208 26.28 2.03 5.59
C GLU A 208 25.27 2.93 4.83
N GLN A 209 24.94 2.60 3.58
CA GLN A 209 23.93 3.36 2.81
C GLN A 209 22.54 3.21 3.41
N TRP A 210 22.17 2.00 3.81
CA TRP A 210 20.92 1.76 4.52
C TRP A 210 20.89 2.51 5.87
N LEU A 211 21.96 2.46 6.65
CA LEU A 211 22.05 3.21 7.91
C LEU A 211 21.91 4.72 7.71
N ALA A 212 22.55 5.27 6.68
CA ALA A 212 22.41 6.69 6.33
C ALA A 212 20.96 7.03 5.95
N ALA A 213 20.28 6.16 5.20
CA ALA A 213 18.87 6.32 4.89
C ALA A 213 17.99 6.28 6.15
N MET A 214 18.24 5.35 7.08
CA MET A 214 17.50 5.29 8.36
C MET A 214 17.73 6.53 9.23
N LYS A 215 18.95 7.07 9.25
CA LYS A 215 19.22 8.37 9.88
C LYS A 215 18.37 9.47 9.27
N THR A 216 18.32 9.56 7.95
CA THR A 216 17.51 10.55 7.22
C THR A 216 16.02 10.40 7.57
N VAL A 217 15.50 9.17 7.67
CA VAL A 217 14.12 8.91 8.10
C VAL A 217 13.84 9.48 9.48
N LEU A 218 14.70 9.16 10.47
CA LEU A 218 14.53 9.62 11.85
C LEU A 218 14.60 11.14 11.98
N GLU A 219 15.55 11.77 11.28
CA GLU A 219 15.69 13.24 11.24
C GLU A 219 14.46 13.89 10.57
N THR A 220 13.92 13.29 9.51
CA THR A 220 12.70 13.77 8.85
C THR A 220 11.48 13.65 9.76
N PHE A 221 11.30 12.54 10.45
CA PHE A 221 10.22 12.37 11.43
C PHE A 221 10.31 13.39 12.55
N LYS A 222 11.52 13.58 13.12
CA LYS A 222 11.77 14.61 14.15
C LYS A 222 11.44 16.02 13.65
N THR A 223 11.88 16.37 12.44
CA THR A 223 11.58 17.65 11.80
C THR A 223 10.08 17.84 11.61
N GLN A 224 9.38 16.79 11.17
CA GLN A 224 7.94 16.83 10.91
C GLN A 224 7.06 16.67 12.15
N GLN A 225 7.64 16.50 13.35
CA GLN A 225 6.90 16.80 14.59
C GLN A 225 6.66 18.31 14.75
N ARG A 226 7.38 19.15 14.02
CA ARG A 226 7.24 20.62 13.97
C ARG A 226 7.24 21.29 15.36
N LYS A 227 8.04 20.77 16.29
CA LYS A 227 8.12 21.31 17.65
C LYS A 227 8.74 22.71 17.68
N GLU A 228 9.68 23.01 16.77
CA GLU A 228 10.45 24.25 16.72
C GLU A 228 10.04 25.16 15.55
N SER A 229 9.75 24.59 14.38
CA SER A 229 9.39 25.31 13.16
C SER A 229 8.44 24.49 12.30
N ASP A 230 7.86 25.08 11.24
CA ASP A 230 7.02 24.39 10.27
C ASP A 230 7.80 23.40 9.37
N GLY A 231 9.12 23.37 9.51
CA GLY A 231 10.03 22.53 8.73
C GLY A 231 10.31 23.07 7.32
N PRO A 232 11.20 22.39 6.56
CA PRO A 232 11.64 22.83 5.23
C PRO A 232 10.67 22.42 4.10
N TYR A 233 9.64 21.61 4.39
CA TYR A 233 8.74 21.08 3.38
C TYR A 233 7.50 21.94 3.23
N SER A 234 7.17 22.25 1.98
CA SER A 234 5.87 22.80 1.58
C SER A 234 5.48 22.23 0.22
N PHE A 235 4.19 22.13 -0.02
CA PHE A 235 3.66 21.64 -1.29
C PHE A 235 2.36 22.33 -1.66
N GLN A 236 2.31 22.87 -2.87
CA GLN A 236 1.06 23.28 -3.52
C GLN A 236 1.08 22.77 -4.97
N ARG A 237 -0.08 22.46 -5.52
CA ARG A 237 -0.25 22.12 -6.95
C ARG A 237 -1.22 23.10 -7.58
N LYS A 238 -0.90 23.58 -8.79
CA LYS A 238 -1.82 24.36 -9.62
C LYS A 238 -2.89 23.42 -10.19
N THR A 239 -4.00 23.29 -9.50
CA THR A 239 -5.06 22.33 -9.80
C THR A 239 -6.43 22.89 -9.43
N SER A 240 -7.49 22.33 -10.02
CA SER A 240 -8.88 22.56 -9.61
C SER A 240 -9.38 21.56 -8.56
N PHE A 241 -8.54 20.57 -8.19
CA PHE A 241 -8.87 19.55 -7.18
C PHE A 241 -8.29 19.95 -5.84
N ALA A 242 -9.16 20.26 -4.87
CA ALA A 242 -8.73 20.68 -3.53
C ALA A 242 -7.88 19.62 -2.81
N THR A 243 -8.14 18.34 -3.06
CA THR A 243 -7.40 17.22 -2.46
C THR A 243 -5.99 17.03 -3.04
N ASP A 244 -5.66 17.71 -4.12
CA ASP A 244 -4.34 17.62 -4.78
C ASP A 244 -3.35 18.71 -4.33
N SER A 245 -3.73 19.56 -3.37
CA SER A 245 -2.90 20.70 -2.93
C SER A 245 -3.07 20.95 -1.44
N VAL A 246 -1.97 21.30 -0.77
CA VAL A 246 -1.95 21.59 0.67
C VAL A 246 -2.31 23.06 0.89
N PRO A 247 -3.25 23.37 1.80
CA PRO A 247 -3.64 24.76 2.09
C PRO A 247 -2.54 25.53 2.81
N LEU A 248 -2.81 26.83 3.05
CA LEU A 248 -1.96 27.76 3.81
C LEU A 248 -0.49 27.74 3.32
N ARG A 249 -0.30 28.06 2.04
CA ARG A 249 1.02 28.12 1.37
C ARG A 249 1.75 26.78 1.35
N GLY A 250 1.04 25.67 1.47
CA GLY A 250 1.63 24.34 1.41
C GLY A 250 2.08 23.76 2.76
N TYR A 251 1.79 24.43 3.86
CA TYR A 251 2.17 23.99 5.21
C TYR A 251 1.04 23.24 5.94
N GLY A 252 -0.19 23.25 5.41
CA GLY A 252 -1.36 22.64 6.05
C GLY A 252 -1.93 23.49 7.18
N TYR A 253 -3.05 23.05 7.76
CA TYR A 253 -3.65 23.75 8.89
C TYR A 253 -2.79 23.69 10.14
N PRO A 254 -2.85 24.71 11.02
CA PRO A 254 -2.12 24.74 12.26
C PRO A 254 -2.47 23.56 13.16
N THR A 255 -1.48 23.05 13.88
CA THR A 255 -1.62 21.97 14.85
C THR A 255 -1.02 22.36 16.19
N LYS A 256 -1.46 21.72 17.26
CA LYS A 256 -0.83 21.79 18.57
C LYS A 256 0.45 20.95 18.57
N LYS A 257 1.52 21.44 19.20
CA LYS A 257 2.83 20.76 19.26
C LYS A 257 2.78 19.60 20.27
N VAL A 258 2.22 18.46 19.87
CA VAL A 258 1.95 17.34 20.77
C VAL A 258 2.93 16.16 20.64
N GLY A 259 3.77 16.15 19.63
CA GLY A 259 4.73 15.06 19.38
C GLY A 259 4.31 14.09 18.27
N LEU A 260 3.12 14.23 17.69
CA LEU A 260 2.75 13.52 16.46
C LEU A 260 3.50 14.06 15.25
N ILE A 261 3.69 13.22 14.25
CA ILE A 261 4.35 13.54 12.98
C ILE A 261 3.28 14.07 12.02
N HIS A 262 3.53 15.20 11.38
CA HIS A 262 2.64 15.74 10.34
C HIS A 262 2.77 14.92 9.06
N SER A 263 1.65 14.54 8.46
CA SER A 263 1.55 14.06 7.08
C SER A 263 0.79 15.09 6.26
N MET A 264 1.35 15.51 5.14
CA MET A 264 0.65 16.47 4.28
C MET A 264 -0.29 15.77 3.31
N PHE A 265 0.00 14.51 3.02
CA PHE A 265 -0.82 13.66 2.17
C PHE A 265 -1.13 12.33 2.85
N ARG A 266 -2.24 11.74 2.43
CA ARG A 266 -2.69 10.39 2.76
C ARG A 266 -2.02 9.36 1.86
N PRO A 267 -2.03 8.07 2.21
CA PRO A 267 -1.55 7.01 1.31
C PRO A 267 -2.23 6.96 -0.06
N SER A 268 -3.35 7.66 -0.22
CA SER A 268 -4.08 7.84 -1.49
C SER A 268 -3.57 9.00 -2.34
N ASP A 269 -2.49 9.68 -1.96
CA ASP A 269 -1.98 10.90 -2.56
C ASP A 269 -2.91 12.13 -2.39
N ASP A 270 -3.98 12.04 -1.60
CA ASP A 270 -4.85 13.15 -1.27
C ASP A 270 -4.34 13.94 -0.06
N ALA A 271 -4.43 15.26 -0.09
CA ALA A 271 -4.04 16.13 1.02
C ALA A 271 -4.88 15.85 2.27
N THR A 272 -4.23 15.86 3.44
CA THR A 272 -4.90 15.75 4.74
C THR A 272 -5.73 17.00 5.03
N ILE A 273 -6.85 16.82 5.74
CA ILE A 273 -7.62 17.93 6.32
C ILE A 273 -6.89 18.38 7.59
N TYR A 274 -6.65 17.48 8.53
CA TYR A 274 -5.82 17.74 9.69
C TYR A 274 -4.50 16.97 9.56
N PRO A 275 -3.35 17.64 9.77
CA PRO A 275 -2.05 17.06 9.45
C PRO A 275 -1.62 15.86 10.29
N PHE A 276 -2.25 15.60 11.45
CA PHE A 276 -1.97 14.39 12.21
C PHE A 276 -2.82 13.23 11.69
N LEU A 277 -2.34 12.56 10.65
CA LEU A 277 -2.92 11.34 10.11
C LEU A 277 -2.64 10.18 11.07
N ILE A 278 -3.68 9.76 11.80
CA ILE A 278 -3.53 8.80 12.91
C ILE A 278 -3.08 7.41 12.44
N PRO A 279 -3.66 6.79 11.39
CA PRO A 279 -3.17 5.48 10.93
C PRO A 279 -1.70 5.51 10.51
N SER A 280 -1.21 6.59 9.89
CA SER A 280 0.20 6.72 9.53
C SER A 280 1.10 6.96 10.75
N ASN A 281 0.64 7.68 11.78
CA ASN A 281 1.38 7.82 13.05
C ASN A 281 1.46 6.49 13.83
N LEU A 282 0.39 5.67 13.82
CA LEU A 282 0.41 4.31 14.38
C LEU A 282 1.38 3.40 13.61
N PHE A 283 1.44 3.55 12.29
CA PHE A 283 2.41 2.82 11.47
C PHE A 283 3.85 3.31 11.69
N ALA A 284 4.06 4.61 11.89
CA ALA A 284 5.36 5.16 12.28
C ALA A 284 5.83 4.60 13.63
N LEU A 285 4.94 4.50 14.63
CA LEU A 285 5.25 3.88 15.91
C LEU A 285 5.71 2.42 15.76
N SER A 286 4.99 1.62 14.97
CA SER A 286 5.38 0.23 14.67
C SER A 286 6.72 0.17 13.94
N SER A 287 6.94 1.07 12.98
CA SER A 287 8.17 1.13 12.20
C SER A 287 9.39 1.53 13.04
N LEU A 288 9.24 2.47 13.97
CA LEU A 288 10.29 2.86 14.93
C LEU A 288 10.69 1.68 15.83
N ARG A 289 9.73 0.91 16.33
CA ARG A 289 9.98 -0.32 17.11
C ARG A 289 10.71 -1.37 16.29
N ASN A 290 10.27 -1.62 15.06
CA ASN A 290 10.91 -2.56 14.14
C ASN A 290 12.36 -2.14 13.84
N LEU A 291 12.59 -0.84 13.57
CA LEU A 291 13.93 -0.32 13.32
C LEU A 291 14.83 -0.53 14.55
N ARG A 292 14.37 -0.19 15.75
CA ARG A 292 15.13 -0.40 16.99
C ARG A 292 15.47 -1.87 17.21
N THR A 293 14.50 -2.77 16.99
CA THR A 293 14.73 -4.23 17.06
C THR A 293 15.86 -4.66 16.12
N MET A 294 15.89 -4.14 14.89
CA MET A 294 16.94 -4.41 13.92
C MET A 294 18.30 -3.85 14.38
N LEU A 295 18.36 -2.57 14.74
CA LEU A 295 19.60 -1.91 15.15
C LEU A 295 20.28 -2.64 16.33
N GLN A 296 19.50 -3.02 17.33
CA GLN A 296 19.96 -3.75 18.51
C GLN A 296 20.43 -5.17 18.16
N ALA A 297 19.62 -5.95 17.43
CA ALA A 297 19.94 -7.33 17.08
C ALA A 297 21.14 -7.44 16.12
N LEU A 298 21.30 -6.47 15.22
CA LEU A 298 22.41 -6.40 14.29
C LEU A 298 23.66 -5.77 14.89
N SER A 299 23.53 -5.13 16.06
CA SER A 299 24.59 -4.37 16.74
C SER A 299 25.18 -3.24 15.88
N ILE A 300 24.31 -2.52 15.12
CA ILE A 300 24.68 -1.41 14.23
C ILE A 300 23.92 -0.15 14.65
N GLY A 301 24.41 1.03 14.26
CA GLY A 301 23.70 2.31 14.39
C GLY A 301 23.27 2.66 15.83
N LYS A 302 24.13 2.48 16.83
CA LYS A 302 23.81 2.72 18.24
C LYS A 302 23.22 4.10 18.51
N ASP A 303 23.72 5.14 17.86
CA ASP A 303 23.22 6.51 18.02
C ASP A 303 21.80 6.66 17.43
N LEU A 304 21.49 5.90 16.39
CA LEU A 304 20.15 5.88 15.77
C LEU A 304 19.12 5.22 16.66
N ASP A 305 19.48 4.17 17.43
CA ASP A 305 18.56 3.53 18.38
C ASP A 305 18.11 4.53 19.46
N GLY A 306 18.99 5.37 19.98
CA GLY A 306 18.65 6.43 20.93
C GLY A 306 17.67 7.46 20.34
N LEU A 307 17.89 7.90 19.10
CA LEU A 307 16.98 8.82 18.42
C LEU A 307 15.62 8.16 18.12
N ALA A 308 15.63 6.92 17.64
CA ALA A 308 14.40 6.17 17.37
C ALA A 308 13.58 5.94 18.65
N PHE A 309 14.24 5.65 19.79
CA PHE A 309 13.58 5.51 21.09
C PHE A 309 12.91 6.81 21.56
N ALA A 310 13.59 7.94 21.41
CA ALA A 310 13.00 9.23 21.75
C ALA A 310 11.75 9.55 20.92
N LEU A 311 11.83 9.32 19.60
CA LEU A 311 10.69 9.49 18.68
C LEU A 311 9.54 8.52 18.99
N GLU A 312 9.86 7.25 19.27
CA GLU A 312 8.88 6.24 19.67
C GLU A 312 8.09 6.70 20.90
N ASN A 313 8.77 7.17 21.94
CA ASN A 313 8.11 7.65 23.15
C ASN A 313 7.25 8.89 22.91
N ASP A 314 7.76 9.87 22.15
CA ASP A 314 7.00 11.07 21.80
C ASP A 314 5.70 10.72 21.06
N VAL A 315 5.81 9.92 19.98
CA VAL A 315 4.67 9.52 19.15
C VAL A 315 3.69 8.66 19.94
N ASN A 316 4.19 7.69 20.74
CA ASN A 316 3.33 6.84 21.56
C ASN A 316 2.50 7.63 22.59
N ASN A 317 3.14 8.55 23.33
CA ASN A 317 2.46 9.37 24.31
C ASN A 317 1.41 10.28 23.66
N ALA A 318 1.74 10.88 22.54
CA ALA A 318 0.83 11.74 21.80
C ALA A 318 -0.35 10.96 21.20
N LEU A 319 -0.15 9.72 20.72
CA LEU A 319 -1.23 8.85 20.25
C LEU A 319 -2.19 8.47 21.39
N LEU A 320 -1.67 8.15 22.57
CA LEU A 320 -2.51 7.84 23.74
C LEU A 320 -3.42 9.00 24.15
N GLU A 321 -2.97 10.25 23.96
CA GLU A 321 -3.71 11.45 24.34
C GLU A 321 -4.65 11.95 23.24
N HIS A 322 -4.26 11.83 21.95
CA HIS A 322 -4.92 12.54 20.87
C HIS A 322 -5.54 11.64 19.78
N ALA A 323 -5.24 10.32 19.75
CA ALA A 323 -5.75 9.45 18.70
C ALA A 323 -7.11 8.84 19.01
N ILE A 324 -7.50 8.72 20.28
CA ILE A 324 -8.74 8.08 20.72
C ILE A 324 -9.75 9.16 21.11
N VAL A 325 -10.91 9.11 20.48
CA VAL A 325 -11.99 10.08 20.64
C VAL A 325 -13.33 9.38 20.86
N ASN A 326 -14.29 10.07 21.47
CA ASN A 326 -15.62 9.52 21.76
C ASN A 326 -16.56 9.78 20.57
N HIS A 327 -17.01 8.71 19.93
CA HIS A 327 -18.06 8.75 18.94
C HIS A 327 -19.43 8.51 19.61
N PRO A 328 -20.49 9.31 19.29
CA PRO A 328 -21.76 9.24 20.01
C PRO A 328 -22.46 7.87 19.92
N ILE A 329 -22.20 7.08 18.86
CA ILE A 329 -22.84 5.78 18.64
C ILE A 329 -21.92 4.62 19.04
N TYR A 330 -20.60 4.72 18.78
CA TYR A 330 -19.67 3.61 18.90
C TYR A 330 -18.82 3.64 20.18
N GLY A 331 -18.90 4.73 20.96
CA GLY A 331 -18.01 4.95 22.11
C GLY A 331 -16.60 5.34 21.66
N GLU A 332 -15.57 4.90 22.35
CA GLU A 332 -14.18 5.21 21.99
C GLU A 332 -13.78 4.57 20.66
N VAL A 333 -13.31 5.42 19.73
CA VAL A 333 -12.81 5.04 18.41
C VAL A 333 -11.51 5.78 18.11
N PHE A 334 -10.73 5.30 17.15
CA PHE A 334 -9.63 6.08 16.60
C PHE A 334 -10.19 7.18 15.69
N ALA A 335 -9.68 8.41 15.85
CA ALA A 335 -9.81 9.46 14.84
C ALA A 335 -9.02 9.05 13.58
N TYR A 336 -9.42 9.52 12.42
CA TYR A 336 -8.64 9.33 11.19
C TYR A 336 -7.56 10.41 11.06
N GLU A 337 -7.97 11.67 11.23
CA GLU A 337 -7.07 12.83 11.26
C GLU A 337 -7.38 13.67 12.50
N ALA A 338 -6.38 14.36 13.04
CA ALA A 338 -6.49 15.26 14.19
C ALA A 338 -5.57 16.47 14.05
N ASP A 339 -5.84 17.54 14.83
CA ASP A 339 -5.02 18.76 14.91
C ASP A 339 -4.36 18.98 16.27
N GLY A 340 -4.69 18.16 17.26
CA GLY A 340 -4.23 18.29 18.65
C GLY A 340 -4.94 19.36 19.48
N PHE A 341 -5.82 20.18 18.88
CA PHE A 341 -6.68 21.14 19.59
C PHE A 341 -8.05 20.56 19.95
N GLY A 342 -8.32 19.31 19.55
CA GLY A 342 -9.57 18.59 19.78
C GLY A 342 -10.41 18.42 18.51
N ASN A 343 -10.00 18.96 17.37
CA ASN A 343 -10.69 18.71 16.11
C ASN A 343 -10.16 17.40 15.49
N HIS A 344 -11.06 16.65 14.86
CA HIS A 344 -10.77 15.35 14.26
C HIS A 344 -11.78 14.98 13.19
N THR A 345 -11.45 13.97 12.38
CA THR A 345 -12.38 13.41 11.37
C THR A 345 -12.71 11.96 11.70
N PHE A 346 -13.98 11.58 11.43
CA PHE A 346 -14.47 10.20 11.46
C PHE A 346 -14.61 9.70 10.03
N MET A 347 -13.63 8.96 9.56
CA MET A 347 -13.62 8.33 8.24
C MET A 347 -12.53 7.26 8.18
N ASP A 348 -12.43 6.58 7.06
CA ASP A 348 -11.24 5.87 6.62
C ASP A 348 -11.05 6.09 5.11
N ASP A 349 -9.84 5.90 4.65
CA ASP A 349 -9.46 5.83 3.24
C ASP A 349 -9.00 4.39 2.95
N ALA A 350 -9.32 3.88 1.76
CA ALA A 350 -9.04 2.49 1.41
C ALA A 350 -7.55 2.15 1.30
N ASN A 351 -6.70 3.17 1.10
CA ASN A 351 -5.26 2.97 0.94
C ASN A 351 -4.59 2.72 2.30
N VAL A 352 -3.62 1.83 2.31
CA VAL A 352 -2.94 1.39 3.53
C VAL A 352 -1.64 2.19 3.73
N PRO A 353 -1.42 2.78 4.91
CA PRO A 353 -2.10 2.60 6.19
C PRO A 353 -3.48 3.23 6.27
N SER A 354 -4.44 2.46 6.75
CA SER A 354 -5.79 2.87 7.10
C SER A 354 -6.12 2.41 8.53
N LEU A 355 -7.18 2.94 9.12
CA LEU A 355 -7.61 2.47 10.45
C LEU A 355 -8.07 1.01 10.40
N LEU A 356 -8.72 0.59 9.32
CA LEU A 356 -9.10 -0.82 9.12
C LEU A 356 -7.88 -1.74 9.04
N ALA A 357 -6.75 -1.25 8.50
CA ALA A 357 -5.54 -2.04 8.27
C ALA A 357 -4.62 -2.16 9.51
N LEU A 358 -4.93 -1.54 10.63
CA LEU A 358 -4.03 -1.50 11.80
C LEU A 358 -3.51 -2.89 12.23
N PRO A 359 -4.33 -3.96 12.30
CA PRO A 359 -3.83 -5.29 12.64
C PRO A 359 -2.89 -5.88 11.58
N TYR A 360 -3.09 -5.56 10.30
CA TYR A 360 -2.26 -6.02 9.20
C TYR A 360 -0.85 -5.38 9.19
N LEU A 361 -0.75 -4.12 9.58
CA LEU A 361 0.51 -3.36 9.59
C LEU A 361 1.40 -3.67 10.79
N GLN A 362 0.87 -4.31 11.80
CA GLN A 362 1.64 -4.68 12.98
C GLN A 362 2.47 -5.93 12.68
N SER A 363 3.73 -5.94 13.12
CA SER A 363 4.65 -7.06 12.95
C SER A 363 3.99 -8.38 13.37
N PRO A 364 4.31 -9.53 12.69
CA PRO A 364 3.82 -10.86 13.08
C PRO A 364 4.06 -11.22 14.56
N HIS A 365 4.96 -10.52 15.23
CA HIS A 365 5.13 -10.57 16.68
C HIS A 365 4.14 -9.62 17.37
N TYR A 366 2.87 -9.85 17.15
CA TYR A 366 1.73 -9.23 17.84
C TYR A 366 1.69 -9.59 19.35
N SER A 367 2.82 -10.00 19.89
CA SER A 367 3.00 -10.25 21.30
C SER A 367 3.16 -8.93 22.06
N GLY A 368 2.09 -8.19 22.11
CA GLY A 368 1.78 -7.64 23.41
C GLY A 368 2.29 -6.28 23.75
N ASP A 369 2.82 -5.40 22.87
CA ASP A 369 3.21 -4.09 23.41
C ASP A 369 2.74 -2.83 22.66
N LEU A 370 1.92 -2.97 21.67
CA LEU A 370 0.90 -1.96 21.46
C LEU A 370 -0.19 -2.22 22.48
N SER A 371 0.01 -1.71 23.68
CA SER A 371 -0.98 -1.74 24.75
C SER A 371 -2.36 -1.24 24.31
N VAL A 372 -2.39 -0.57 23.18
CA VAL A 372 -3.56 -0.04 22.49
C VAL A 372 -4.36 -1.10 21.74
N LEU A 373 -3.78 -2.22 21.28
CA LEU A 373 -4.49 -3.20 20.43
C LEU A 373 -4.57 -4.64 21.01
N HIS A 374 -4.08 -4.87 22.24
CA HIS A 374 -4.17 -6.19 22.87
C HIS A 374 -5.63 -6.53 23.24
N PRO A 375 -6.13 -7.78 23.00
CA PRO A 375 -7.51 -8.16 23.24
C PRO A 375 -8.03 -7.89 24.66
N GLU A 376 -7.15 -7.96 25.66
CA GLU A 376 -7.47 -7.72 27.07
C GLU A 376 -7.33 -6.25 27.46
N LYS A 377 -7.02 -5.34 26.52
CA LYS A 377 -6.75 -3.94 26.79
C LYS A 377 -7.66 -3.02 25.97
N ARG A 378 -7.83 -1.81 26.48
CA ARG A 378 -8.65 -0.73 25.88
C ARG A 378 -8.50 -0.61 24.37
N GLY A 379 -7.29 -0.74 23.83
CA GLY A 379 -7.02 -0.56 22.44
C GLY A 379 -7.65 -1.58 21.48
N TYR A 380 -7.81 -2.83 21.91
CA TYR A 380 -8.56 -3.81 21.12
C TYR A 380 -10.04 -3.41 21.01
N THR A 381 -10.65 -2.98 22.12
CA THR A 381 -12.03 -2.50 22.13
C THR A 381 -12.20 -1.26 21.25
N VAL A 382 -11.27 -0.29 21.35
CA VAL A 382 -11.24 0.89 20.49
C VAL A 382 -11.14 0.51 19.01
N TYR A 383 -10.26 -0.43 18.66
CA TYR A 383 -10.16 -0.92 17.27
C TYR A 383 -11.46 -1.58 16.81
N GLN A 384 -12.09 -2.44 17.61
CA GLN A 384 -13.35 -3.09 17.23
C GLN A 384 -14.50 -2.09 17.09
N ASN A 385 -14.55 -1.07 17.93
CA ASN A 385 -15.50 0.03 17.80
C ASN A 385 -15.24 0.83 16.50
N THR A 386 -13.96 1.16 16.24
CA THR A 386 -13.54 1.82 15.00
C THR A 386 -13.95 1.00 13.79
N ARG A 387 -13.61 -0.31 13.75
CA ARG A 387 -13.97 -1.20 12.67
C ARG A 387 -15.48 -1.21 12.40
N ARG A 388 -16.32 -1.27 13.43
CA ARG A 388 -17.79 -1.20 13.26
C ARG A 388 -18.25 0.12 12.68
N MET A 389 -17.66 1.24 13.10
CA MET A 389 -17.94 2.56 12.55
C MET A 389 -17.53 2.64 11.07
N LEU A 390 -16.32 2.18 10.72
CA LEU A 390 -15.78 2.27 9.37
C LEU A 390 -16.55 1.45 8.34
N LEU A 391 -17.12 0.31 8.76
CA LEU A 391 -17.93 -0.58 7.92
C LEU A 391 -19.42 -0.26 8.01
N SER A 392 -19.76 1.01 8.22
CA SER A 392 -21.12 1.53 8.30
C SER A 392 -21.27 2.88 7.59
N GLU A 393 -22.48 3.39 7.48
CA GLU A 393 -22.80 4.70 6.90
C GLU A 393 -22.22 5.88 7.69
N ASN A 394 -21.66 5.66 8.88
CA ASN A 394 -20.94 6.68 9.64
C ASN A 394 -19.53 6.94 9.12
N ASN A 395 -19.01 6.12 8.21
CA ASN A 395 -17.87 6.44 7.39
C ASN A 395 -18.35 7.01 6.05
N PRO A 396 -18.10 8.30 5.71
CA PRO A 396 -18.60 8.93 4.50
C PRO A 396 -18.07 8.30 3.20
N PHE A 397 -17.00 7.47 3.30
CA PHE A 397 -16.43 6.73 2.17
C PHE A 397 -16.74 5.23 2.20
N TYR A 398 -17.62 4.77 3.08
CA TYR A 398 -18.18 3.42 2.98
C TYR A 398 -19.34 3.44 1.98
N PHE A 399 -19.19 2.71 0.91
CA PHE A 399 -20.18 2.64 -0.17
C PHE A 399 -20.78 1.24 -0.22
N LYS A 400 -22.10 1.19 -0.44
CA LYS A 400 -22.85 -0.05 -0.60
C LYS A 400 -23.83 0.08 -1.77
N GLY A 401 -23.84 -0.91 -2.65
CA GLY A 401 -24.69 -0.93 -3.83
C GLY A 401 -24.88 -2.33 -4.42
N LYS A 402 -25.33 -2.39 -5.67
CA LYS A 402 -25.67 -3.66 -6.35
C LYS A 402 -24.42 -4.50 -6.67
N ALA A 403 -23.29 -3.85 -6.93
CA ALA A 403 -22.04 -4.52 -7.31
C ALA A 403 -21.20 -4.93 -6.10
N GLY A 404 -21.41 -4.31 -4.93
CA GLY A 404 -20.70 -4.64 -3.72
C GLY A 404 -20.75 -3.58 -2.64
N GLU A 405 -19.99 -3.80 -1.58
CA GLU A 405 -19.80 -2.86 -0.49
C GLU A 405 -18.32 -2.81 -0.05
N GLY A 406 -17.87 -1.63 0.38
CA GLY A 406 -16.50 -1.44 0.84
C GLY A 406 -16.14 0.02 1.00
N ILE A 407 -14.92 0.27 1.46
CA ILE A 407 -14.39 1.62 1.65
C ILE A 407 -13.76 2.10 0.35
N GLY A 408 -14.00 3.36 0.02
CA GLY A 408 -13.35 4.10 -1.05
C GLY A 408 -12.44 5.19 -0.51
N GLY A 409 -12.51 6.36 -1.12
CA GLY A 409 -11.77 7.56 -0.73
C GLY A 409 -12.05 8.70 -1.69
N PRO A 410 -11.59 9.92 -1.36
CA PRO A 410 -11.78 11.07 -2.26
C PRO A 410 -11.04 10.92 -3.58
N HIS A 411 -9.93 10.17 -3.60
CA HIS A 411 -9.05 10.00 -4.75
C HIS A 411 -9.76 9.49 -6.01
N ALA A 412 -10.51 8.42 -5.88
CA ALA A 412 -11.27 7.83 -7.00
C ALA A 412 -12.68 8.46 -7.16
N GLY A 413 -13.11 9.27 -6.18
CA GLY A 413 -14.41 9.92 -6.16
C GLY A 413 -15.50 9.12 -5.46
N LEU A 414 -16.68 9.72 -5.37
CA LEU A 414 -17.82 9.14 -4.66
C LEU A 414 -18.33 7.87 -5.34
N ASN A 415 -18.81 6.93 -4.53
CA ASN A 415 -19.36 5.63 -4.93
C ASN A 415 -18.35 4.64 -5.55
N MET A 416 -17.05 4.96 -5.49
CA MET A 416 -15.98 4.09 -5.96
C MET A 416 -15.41 3.29 -4.78
N ILE A 417 -15.53 1.97 -4.85
CA ILE A 417 -15.03 1.02 -3.85
C ILE A 417 -13.64 0.56 -4.29
N TRP A 418 -12.70 0.50 -3.35
CA TRP A 418 -11.37 -0.03 -3.61
C TRP A 418 -11.27 -1.50 -3.19
N PRO A 419 -10.86 -2.42 -4.09
CA PRO A 419 -10.59 -3.81 -3.72
C PRO A 419 -9.63 -3.95 -2.54
N LEU A 420 -8.65 -3.04 -2.39
CA LEU A 420 -7.76 -3.00 -1.22
C LEU A 420 -8.52 -3.03 0.11
N SER A 421 -9.60 -2.25 0.24
CA SER A 421 -10.39 -2.19 1.48
C SER A 421 -11.11 -3.51 1.78
N ILE A 422 -11.61 -4.20 0.74
CA ILE A 422 -12.27 -5.50 0.87
C ILE A 422 -11.23 -6.57 1.27
N ILE A 423 -10.05 -6.54 0.65
CA ILE A 423 -8.96 -7.46 0.96
C ILE A 423 -8.50 -7.26 2.42
N ILE A 424 -8.28 -6.02 2.84
CA ILE A 424 -7.88 -5.68 4.22
C ILE A 424 -8.98 -6.09 5.21
N ARG A 425 -10.25 -5.88 4.89
CA ARG A 425 -11.37 -6.35 5.71
C ARG A 425 -11.28 -7.86 5.97
N GLY A 426 -11.02 -8.65 4.93
CA GLY A 426 -10.85 -10.10 5.04
C GLY A 426 -9.55 -10.50 5.77
N LEU A 427 -8.41 -9.85 5.46
CA LEU A 427 -7.14 -10.13 6.11
C LEU A 427 -7.12 -9.84 7.62
N THR A 428 -7.92 -8.88 8.08
CA THR A 428 -8.03 -8.45 9.48
C THR A 428 -9.22 -9.06 10.22
N SER A 429 -10.01 -9.89 9.55
CA SER A 429 -11.13 -10.60 10.18
C SER A 429 -10.70 -11.95 10.77
N HIS A 430 -11.31 -12.30 11.89
CA HIS A 430 -11.25 -13.62 12.51
C HIS A 430 -12.55 -14.41 12.27
N ASP A 431 -13.58 -13.78 11.68
CA ASP A 431 -14.84 -14.40 11.32
C ASP A 431 -14.78 -15.03 9.93
N SER A 432 -14.91 -16.35 9.87
CA SER A 432 -14.89 -17.11 8.60
C SER A 432 -16.01 -16.71 7.65
N GLN A 433 -17.16 -16.25 8.15
CA GLN A 433 -18.27 -15.77 7.30
C GLN A 433 -17.90 -14.45 6.64
N GLU A 434 -17.26 -13.54 7.37
CA GLU A 434 -16.77 -12.28 6.81
C GLU A 434 -15.63 -12.52 5.81
N VAL A 435 -14.70 -13.45 6.08
CA VAL A 435 -13.65 -13.84 5.13
C VAL A 435 -14.27 -14.37 3.82
N ALA A 436 -15.23 -15.29 3.91
CA ALA A 436 -15.96 -15.82 2.75
C ALA A 436 -16.70 -14.72 1.98
N PHE A 437 -17.33 -13.80 2.70
CA PHE A 437 -18.02 -12.65 2.10
C PHE A 437 -17.04 -11.76 1.31
N CYS A 438 -15.87 -11.44 1.87
CA CYS A 438 -14.86 -10.65 1.17
C CYS A 438 -14.32 -11.36 -0.08
N LEU A 439 -14.06 -12.68 -0.01
CA LEU A 439 -13.66 -13.46 -1.18
C LEU A 439 -14.72 -13.39 -2.29
N LYS A 440 -16.01 -13.53 -1.94
CA LYS A 440 -17.11 -13.46 -2.90
C LYS A 440 -17.26 -12.08 -3.53
N LEU A 441 -17.09 -11.00 -2.75
CA LEU A 441 -17.10 -9.65 -3.30
C LEU A 441 -15.97 -9.44 -4.33
N LEU A 442 -14.75 -9.87 -4.01
CA LEU A 442 -13.61 -9.76 -4.92
C LEU A 442 -13.80 -10.61 -6.18
N GLN A 443 -14.30 -11.83 -6.02
CA GLN A 443 -14.68 -12.70 -7.14
C GLN A 443 -15.68 -12.04 -8.08
N ASN A 444 -16.61 -11.23 -7.58
CA ASN A 444 -17.65 -10.59 -8.38
C ASN A 444 -17.23 -9.19 -8.92
N SER A 445 -16.07 -8.65 -8.54
CA SER A 445 -15.71 -7.24 -8.83
C SER A 445 -14.70 -7.04 -9.95
N HIS A 446 -14.10 -8.11 -10.51
CA HIS A 446 -13.03 -8.01 -11.50
C HIS A 446 -13.51 -7.76 -12.95
N ALA A 447 -14.80 -7.61 -13.20
CA ALA A 447 -15.40 -7.29 -14.52
C ALA A 447 -14.89 -8.17 -15.68
N GLY A 448 -14.60 -9.46 -15.44
CA GLY A 448 -14.04 -10.39 -16.43
C GLY A 448 -12.58 -10.14 -16.81
N LYS A 449 -11.88 -9.18 -16.16
CA LYS A 449 -10.49 -8.82 -16.48
C LYS A 449 -9.46 -9.80 -15.92
N GLY A 450 -9.81 -10.56 -14.88
CA GLY A 450 -8.90 -11.51 -14.23
C GLY A 450 -7.86 -10.86 -13.29
N PHE A 451 -8.04 -9.58 -12.98
CA PHE A 451 -7.18 -8.78 -12.09
C PHE A 451 -8.02 -7.91 -11.16
N MET A 452 -7.44 -7.47 -10.05
CA MET A 452 -8.05 -6.49 -9.16
C MET A 452 -7.89 -5.09 -9.74
N HIS A 453 -8.98 -4.35 -9.79
CA HIS A 453 -8.99 -2.93 -10.16
C HIS A 453 -8.37 -2.07 -9.05
N GLU A 454 -8.04 -0.83 -9.37
CA GLU A 454 -7.78 0.19 -8.36
C GLU A 454 -9.08 0.49 -7.61
N SER A 455 -10.15 0.87 -8.33
CA SER A 455 -11.49 1.05 -7.77
C SER A 455 -12.58 0.67 -8.77
N PHE A 456 -13.78 0.34 -8.27
CA PHE A 456 -14.97 0.06 -9.07
C PHE A 456 -16.21 0.72 -8.46
N HIS A 457 -17.22 1.02 -9.30
CA HIS A 457 -18.42 1.68 -8.85
C HIS A 457 -19.34 0.70 -8.10
N LYS A 458 -19.90 1.13 -6.96
CA LYS A 458 -20.73 0.30 -6.07
C LYS A 458 -21.93 -0.38 -6.72
N ASP A 459 -22.45 0.16 -7.83
CA ASP A 459 -23.63 -0.36 -8.54
C ASP A 459 -23.30 -0.99 -9.90
N ASP A 460 -22.06 -0.85 -10.43
CA ASP A 460 -21.68 -1.33 -11.75
C ASP A 460 -20.18 -1.68 -11.80
N VAL A 461 -19.85 -2.96 -11.78
CA VAL A 461 -18.46 -3.45 -11.81
C VAL A 461 -17.70 -3.06 -13.10
N ASN A 462 -18.42 -2.73 -14.19
CA ASN A 462 -17.78 -2.32 -15.44
C ASN A 462 -17.31 -0.86 -15.42
N LYS A 463 -17.70 -0.08 -14.40
CA LYS A 463 -17.20 1.26 -14.15
C LYS A 463 -16.06 1.21 -13.14
N PHE A 464 -14.83 1.16 -13.62
CA PHE A 464 -13.62 1.09 -12.80
C PHE A 464 -12.59 2.14 -13.23
N SER A 465 -11.68 2.52 -12.32
CA SER A 465 -10.67 3.58 -12.57
C SER A 465 -9.45 3.05 -13.33
N ARG A 466 -8.98 1.84 -13.04
CA ARG A 466 -7.84 1.17 -13.67
C ARG A 466 -8.19 -0.31 -13.87
N PRO A 467 -7.89 -0.91 -15.05
CA PRO A 467 -8.26 -2.30 -15.34
C PRO A 467 -7.51 -3.30 -14.44
N TRP A 468 -6.35 -2.91 -13.92
CA TRP A 468 -5.56 -3.66 -12.95
C TRP A 468 -4.70 -2.72 -12.12
N PHE A 469 -4.43 -3.09 -10.88
CA PHE A 469 -3.58 -2.35 -9.95
C PHE A 469 -2.65 -3.33 -9.24
N ALA A 470 -1.34 -3.16 -9.43
CA ALA A 470 -0.36 -4.17 -9.02
C ALA A 470 -0.38 -4.46 -7.52
N TRP A 471 -0.52 -3.43 -6.69
CA TRP A 471 -0.64 -3.61 -5.25
C TRP A 471 -1.89 -4.41 -4.86
N ALA A 472 -3.06 -4.07 -5.42
CA ALA A 472 -4.29 -4.81 -5.16
C ALA A 472 -4.19 -6.26 -5.61
N ASN A 473 -3.52 -6.53 -6.73
CA ASN A 473 -3.29 -7.88 -7.22
C ASN A 473 -2.47 -8.73 -6.24
N THR A 474 -1.30 -8.26 -5.84
CA THR A 474 -0.45 -9.01 -4.91
C THR A 474 -1.06 -9.16 -3.52
N LEU A 475 -1.76 -8.12 -3.04
CA LEU A 475 -2.48 -8.19 -1.76
C LEU A 475 -3.66 -9.19 -1.80
N PHE A 476 -4.39 -9.26 -2.93
CA PHE A 476 -5.39 -10.32 -3.16
C PHE A 476 -4.74 -11.71 -3.12
N GLY A 477 -3.59 -11.86 -3.77
CA GLY A 477 -2.82 -13.09 -3.71
C GLY A 477 -2.42 -13.47 -2.28
N GLU A 478 -1.99 -12.51 -1.45
CA GLU A 478 -1.70 -12.72 -0.03
C GLU A 478 -2.94 -13.20 0.73
N PHE A 479 -4.08 -12.58 0.47
CA PHE A 479 -5.36 -12.94 1.11
C PHE A 479 -5.79 -14.37 0.76
N VAL A 480 -5.75 -14.75 -0.52
CA VAL A 480 -6.06 -16.11 -0.95
C VAL A 480 -5.08 -17.12 -0.37
N LEU A 481 -3.77 -16.81 -0.38
CA LEU A 481 -2.74 -17.70 0.17
C LEU A 481 -2.87 -17.89 1.69
N LYS A 482 -3.19 -16.83 2.42
CA LYS A 482 -3.51 -16.91 3.85
C LYS A 482 -4.72 -17.81 4.08
N THR A 483 -5.81 -17.57 3.34
CA THR A 483 -7.04 -18.39 3.45
C THR A 483 -6.78 -19.85 3.09
N TYR A 484 -6.01 -20.13 2.03
CA TYR A 484 -5.60 -21.47 1.65
C TYR A 484 -4.88 -22.21 2.78
N LYS A 485 -3.99 -21.52 3.48
CA LYS A 485 -3.21 -22.11 4.59
C LYS A 485 -4.00 -22.26 5.89
N THR A 486 -4.94 -21.37 6.17
CA THR A 486 -5.60 -21.30 7.49
C THR A 486 -7.07 -21.75 7.49
N GLN A 487 -7.76 -21.60 6.37
CA GLN A 487 -9.21 -21.86 6.23
C GLN A 487 -9.53 -22.41 4.82
N PRO A 488 -8.88 -23.52 4.37
CA PRO A 488 -8.99 -24.00 2.98
C PRO A 488 -10.44 -24.32 2.54
N ALA A 489 -11.31 -24.69 3.47
CA ALA A 489 -12.72 -24.96 3.19
C ALA A 489 -13.48 -23.74 2.59
N LEU A 490 -13.00 -22.51 2.81
CA LEU A 490 -13.60 -21.31 2.21
C LEU A 490 -13.26 -21.14 0.72
N LEU A 491 -12.37 -21.97 0.19
CA LEU A 491 -11.95 -21.98 -1.22
C LEU A 491 -12.44 -23.21 -1.97
N SER A 492 -13.39 -23.95 -1.41
CA SER A 492 -14.02 -25.13 -2.05
C SER A 492 -15.06 -24.75 -3.10
#